data_9d9bd48adda62fbfc5b80b7f9bb70b63
#
_entry.id   9d9bd48adda62fbfc5b80b7f9bb70b63
#
_cell.length_a   1.000
_cell.length_b   1.000
_cell.length_c   1.000
_cell.angle_alpha   90.00
_cell.angle_beta   90.00
_cell.angle_gamma   90.00
#
_symmetry.space_group_name_H-M   'P 1'
#
loop_
_entity.id
_entity.type
_entity.pdbx_description
1 polymer ?
#
loop_
_entity_poly.entity_id
_entity_poly.type
_entity_poly.pdbx_seq_one_letter_code
_entity_poly.pdbx_strand_id
1 'polypeptide(L)'
;MNKIKTKCPAKINLYLKVLNKRVDGYHNLETSFQLIDLADDMSFEVCDKDVSIASNKDFLCNTENTVFKSAQKIKSLFKVNDGVKIHINKRIPIGAGLGGGSSNAASTIVALNSLWKLNLSIAELINIGKEIGADVPFFIYGKNSLAKGIGEKLKDTDSIKDNILLIKPNIHNSTKKMFDELDLYRENDNFKTLSLIHI
;
A
#
# COMPACT_ATOMS: atom_id res chain seq x y z
N MET A 1 -8.78 23.38 8.84
CA MET A 1 -7.38 22.90 8.73
C MET A 1 -7.09 22.78 7.24
N ASN A 2 -6.10 23.53 6.71
CA ASN A 2 -5.84 23.53 5.26
C ASN A 2 -4.60 22.73 4.87
N LYS A 3 -3.88 22.16 5.87
CA LYS A 3 -2.64 21.41 5.65
C LYS A 3 -2.49 20.27 6.66
N ILE A 4 -2.06 19.10 6.17
CA ILE A 4 -1.71 17.93 6.97
C ILE A 4 -0.28 17.51 6.62
N LYS A 5 0.50 17.09 7.62
CA LYS A 5 1.77 16.38 7.46
C LYS A 5 1.65 15.03 8.14
N THR A 6 2.19 13.99 7.51
CA THR A 6 2.15 12.62 8.04
C THR A 6 3.37 11.82 7.63
N LYS A 7 3.69 10.81 8.43
CA LYS A 7 4.62 9.74 8.07
C LYS A 7 3.85 8.59 7.46
N CYS A 8 4.40 8.03 6.39
CA CYS A 8 3.83 6.89 5.67
C CYS A 8 4.77 5.70 5.87
N PRO A 9 4.51 4.83 6.86
CA PRO A 9 5.42 3.75 7.23
C PRO A 9 5.53 2.70 6.13
N ALA A 10 6.66 2.01 6.09
CA ALA A 10 6.82 0.78 5.33
C ALA A 10 6.20 -0.41 6.07
N LYS A 11 6.07 -1.54 5.38
CA LYS A 11 5.72 -2.84 5.97
C LYS A 11 6.73 -3.91 5.59
N ILE A 12 6.76 -4.95 6.40
CA ILE A 12 7.34 -6.23 6.02
C ILE A 12 6.29 -7.32 6.15
N ASN A 13 6.54 -8.44 5.47
CA ASN A 13 5.81 -9.67 5.70
C ASN A 13 6.68 -10.54 6.63
N LEU A 14 6.22 -10.84 7.83
CA LEU A 14 6.92 -11.77 8.74
C LEU A 14 6.85 -13.20 8.20
N TYR A 15 5.77 -13.53 7.51
CA TYR A 15 5.64 -14.69 6.64
C TYR A 15 4.62 -14.39 5.54
N LEU A 16 4.69 -15.15 4.45
CA LEU A 16 3.73 -15.13 3.37
C LEU A 16 3.51 -16.56 2.87
N LYS A 17 2.28 -17.04 2.96
CA LYS A 17 1.84 -18.30 2.38
C LYS A 17 0.94 -18.01 1.20
N VAL A 18 1.30 -18.50 0.03
CA VAL A 18 0.43 -18.52 -1.13
C VAL A 18 -0.38 -19.81 -1.09
N LEU A 19 -1.70 -19.72 -0.97
CA LEU A 19 -2.58 -20.87 -0.82
C LEU A 19 -2.97 -21.41 -2.20
N ASN A 20 -4.12 -21.03 -2.70
CA ASN A 20 -4.64 -21.51 -3.98
C ASN A 20 -4.91 -20.34 -4.93
N LYS A 21 -4.83 -20.61 -6.23
CA LYS A 21 -5.26 -19.67 -7.27
C LYS A 21 -6.78 -19.61 -7.31
N ARG A 22 -7.30 -18.40 -7.47
CA ARG A 22 -8.73 -18.08 -7.56
C ARG A 22 -9.16 -18.02 -9.02
N VAL A 23 -10.45 -18.12 -9.23
CA VAL A 23 -11.04 -18.01 -10.58
C VAL A 23 -10.87 -16.62 -11.20
N ASP A 24 -10.64 -15.58 -10.38
CA ASP A 24 -10.38 -14.20 -10.81
C ASP A 24 -8.89 -13.93 -11.15
N GLY A 25 -8.06 -14.98 -11.12
CA GLY A 25 -6.62 -14.92 -11.44
C GLY A 25 -5.73 -14.51 -10.28
N TYR A 26 -6.28 -14.05 -9.14
CA TYR A 26 -5.54 -13.78 -7.93
C TYR A 26 -5.27 -15.07 -7.13
N HIS A 27 -4.38 -14.97 -6.14
CA HIS A 27 -4.11 -16.05 -5.19
C HIS A 27 -4.71 -15.72 -3.82
N ASN A 28 -5.28 -16.73 -3.16
CA ASN A 28 -5.53 -16.64 -1.74
C ASN A 28 -4.20 -16.68 -1.00
N LEU A 29 -4.02 -15.75 -0.07
CA LEU A 29 -2.81 -15.59 0.73
C LEU A 29 -3.14 -15.71 2.21
N GLU A 30 -2.12 -16.07 2.98
CA GLU A 30 -2.08 -15.86 4.42
C GLU A 30 -0.74 -15.23 4.76
N THR A 31 -0.75 -14.08 5.40
CA THR A 31 0.47 -13.34 5.73
C THR A 31 0.34 -12.61 7.06
N SER A 32 1.47 -12.34 7.70
CA SER A 32 1.55 -11.41 8.82
C SER A 32 2.26 -10.15 8.35
N PHE A 33 1.53 -9.04 8.32
CA PHE A 33 2.06 -7.72 8.05
C PHE A 33 2.52 -7.03 9.32
N GLN A 34 3.70 -6.45 9.29
CA GLN A 34 4.22 -5.58 10.33
C GLN A 34 4.65 -4.24 9.76
N LEU A 35 4.17 -3.16 10.37
CA LEU A 35 4.67 -1.80 10.14
C LEU A 35 6.07 -1.66 10.75
N ILE A 36 6.92 -0.90 10.10
CA ILE A 36 8.28 -0.61 10.55
C ILE A 36 8.55 0.90 10.54
N ASP A 37 9.58 1.34 11.26
CA ASP A 37 9.89 2.76 11.45
C ASP A 37 10.42 3.47 10.19
N LEU A 38 10.86 2.72 9.17
CA LEU A 38 11.20 3.29 7.87
C LEU A 38 9.94 3.88 7.24
N ALA A 39 9.94 5.18 6.97
CA ALA A 39 8.76 5.88 6.47
C ALA A 39 9.11 6.97 5.46
N ASP A 40 8.21 7.21 4.52
CA ASP A 40 8.18 8.43 3.72
C ASP A 40 7.53 9.57 4.51
N ASP A 41 7.89 10.82 4.25
CA ASP A 41 7.16 11.96 4.78
C ASP A 41 6.27 12.55 3.67
N MET A 42 5.01 12.82 3.99
CA MET A 42 4.10 13.46 3.07
C MET A 42 3.46 14.71 3.67
N SER A 43 3.16 15.67 2.82
CA SER A 43 2.31 16.80 3.19
C SER A 43 1.25 17.05 2.12
N PHE A 44 0.09 17.49 2.60
CA PHE A 44 -1.10 17.77 1.81
C PHE A 44 -1.58 19.17 2.15
N GLU A 45 -1.85 19.98 1.14
CA GLU A 45 -2.32 21.35 1.32
C GLU A 45 -3.45 21.64 0.32
N VAL A 46 -4.60 22.05 0.83
CA VAL A 46 -5.77 22.38 0.00
C VAL A 46 -5.45 23.56 -0.91
N CYS A 47 -5.86 23.49 -2.16
CA CYS A 47 -5.76 24.54 -3.15
C CYS A 47 -7.02 24.60 -4.03
N ASP A 48 -7.10 25.55 -4.96
CA ASP A 48 -8.37 25.90 -5.62
C ASP A 48 -9.01 24.75 -6.41
N LYS A 49 -8.30 24.11 -7.35
CA LYS A 49 -8.97 23.15 -8.24
C LYS A 49 -8.21 21.86 -8.50
N ASP A 50 -6.90 21.92 -8.63
CA ASP A 50 -6.12 20.84 -9.22
C ASP A 50 -5.46 19.95 -8.18
N VAL A 51 -5.26 18.70 -8.55
CA VAL A 51 -4.38 17.77 -7.82
C VAL A 51 -2.99 17.87 -8.42
N SER A 52 -2.01 18.21 -7.60
CA SER A 52 -0.61 18.27 -8.01
C SER A 52 0.29 17.49 -7.06
N ILE A 53 1.35 16.88 -7.62
CA ILE A 53 2.36 16.14 -6.85
C ILE A 53 3.72 16.76 -7.09
N ALA A 54 4.46 16.96 -6.00
CA ALA A 54 5.88 17.23 -5.98
C ALA A 54 6.60 16.15 -5.16
N SER A 55 7.81 15.78 -5.55
CA SER A 55 8.60 14.77 -4.86
C SER A 55 10.10 15.05 -4.99
N ASN A 56 10.90 14.54 -4.03
CA ASN A 56 12.35 14.44 -4.17
C ASN A 56 12.79 13.39 -5.21
N LYS A 57 11.85 12.75 -5.91
CA LYS A 57 12.04 11.82 -7.02
C LYS A 57 11.16 12.25 -8.19
N ASP A 58 11.72 12.92 -9.17
CA ASP A 58 10.98 13.56 -10.28
C ASP A 58 10.08 12.60 -11.05
N PHE A 59 10.51 11.34 -11.23
CA PHE A 59 9.72 10.32 -11.93
C PHE A 59 8.43 9.92 -11.19
N LEU A 60 8.23 10.35 -9.94
CA LEU A 60 6.96 10.17 -9.21
C LEU A 60 5.97 11.31 -9.47
N CYS A 61 6.39 12.41 -10.10
CA CYS A 61 5.55 13.57 -10.34
C CYS A 61 4.72 13.42 -11.63
N ASN A 62 3.90 12.36 -11.70
CA ASN A 62 3.08 12.08 -12.88
C ASN A 62 1.70 11.51 -12.49
N THR A 63 0.80 11.43 -13.46
CA THR A 63 -0.59 10.96 -13.29
C THR A 63 -0.70 9.44 -13.04
N GLU A 64 0.33 8.67 -13.36
CA GLU A 64 0.35 7.22 -13.12
C GLU A 64 0.68 6.88 -11.66
N ASN A 65 1.17 7.85 -10.89
CA ASN A 65 1.45 7.67 -9.48
C ASN A 65 0.18 7.30 -8.70
N THR A 66 0.27 6.27 -7.86
CA THR A 66 -0.85 5.80 -7.02
C THR A 66 -1.41 6.88 -6.11
N VAL A 67 -0.57 7.82 -5.64
CA VAL A 67 -0.99 8.99 -4.86
C VAL A 67 -1.90 9.90 -5.68
N PHE A 68 -1.52 10.20 -6.95
CA PHE A 68 -2.35 11.00 -7.84
C PHE A 68 -3.68 10.30 -8.12
N LYS A 69 -3.63 9.02 -8.47
CA LYS A 69 -4.82 8.21 -8.72
C LYS A 69 -5.75 8.15 -7.52
N SER A 70 -5.20 8.01 -6.31
CA SER A 70 -5.98 8.03 -5.06
C SER A 70 -6.69 9.37 -4.84
N ALA A 71 -5.96 10.49 -5.03
CA ALA A 71 -6.53 11.82 -4.87
C ALA A 71 -7.64 12.09 -5.89
N GLN A 72 -7.40 11.79 -7.16
CA GLN A 72 -8.39 11.95 -8.22
C GLN A 72 -9.62 11.07 -8.01
N LYS A 73 -9.42 9.83 -7.56
CA LYS A 73 -10.53 8.92 -7.26
C LYS A 73 -11.46 9.49 -6.20
N ILE A 74 -10.90 9.93 -5.06
CA ILE A 74 -11.71 10.53 -3.98
C ILE A 74 -12.39 11.81 -4.46
N LYS A 75 -11.64 12.69 -5.13
CA LYS A 75 -12.17 13.93 -5.67
C LYS A 75 -13.37 13.71 -6.58
N SER A 76 -13.28 12.74 -7.48
CA SER A 76 -14.35 12.37 -8.41
C SER A 76 -15.52 11.70 -7.69
N LEU A 77 -15.26 10.75 -6.81
CA LEU A 77 -16.29 9.96 -6.10
C LEU A 77 -17.20 10.85 -5.24
N PHE A 78 -16.62 11.85 -4.59
CA PHE A 78 -17.33 12.76 -3.68
C PHE A 78 -17.59 14.14 -4.29
N LYS A 79 -17.29 14.34 -5.59
CA LYS A 79 -17.53 15.59 -6.33
C LYS A 79 -16.92 16.80 -5.61
N VAL A 80 -15.70 16.65 -5.08
CA VAL A 80 -15.00 17.72 -4.37
C VAL A 80 -14.50 18.76 -5.36
N ASN A 81 -14.81 20.03 -5.12
CA ASN A 81 -14.33 21.15 -5.98
C ASN A 81 -12.88 21.51 -5.67
N ASP A 82 -12.51 21.48 -4.40
CA ASP A 82 -11.15 21.84 -3.97
C ASP A 82 -10.09 20.90 -4.55
N GLY A 83 -8.93 21.43 -4.82
CA GLY A 83 -7.74 20.70 -5.18
C GLY A 83 -6.85 20.40 -3.98
N VAL A 84 -5.72 19.74 -4.25
CA VAL A 84 -4.71 19.45 -3.23
C VAL A 84 -3.30 19.47 -3.84
N LYS A 85 -2.38 20.15 -3.18
CA LYS A 85 -0.93 20.06 -3.42
C LYS A 85 -0.37 18.99 -2.50
N ILE A 86 0.25 17.96 -3.08
CA ILE A 86 0.83 16.83 -2.35
C ILE A 86 2.34 16.86 -2.54
N HIS A 87 3.07 16.83 -1.44
CA HIS A 87 4.52 16.69 -1.47
C HIS A 87 4.92 15.35 -0.85
N ILE A 88 5.80 14.60 -1.54
CA ILE A 88 6.31 13.29 -1.14
C ILE A 88 7.82 13.38 -0.97
N ASN A 89 8.32 13.20 0.26
CA ASN A 89 9.73 12.97 0.52
C ASN A 89 9.96 11.46 0.65
N LYS A 90 10.37 10.85 -0.45
CA LYS A 90 10.54 9.39 -0.59
C LYS A 90 11.82 8.91 0.05
N ARG A 91 11.70 8.03 1.04
CA ARG A 91 12.80 7.35 1.74
C ARG A 91 12.72 5.83 1.60
N ILE A 92 11.50 5.28 1.55
CA ILE A 92 11.28 3.85 1.36
C ILE A 92 11.80 3.45 -0.03
N PRO A 93 12.71 2.48 -0.14
CA PRO A 93 13.21 2.00 -1.41
C PRO A 93 12.09 1.53 -2.34
N ILE A 94 12.15 1.97 -3.60
CA ILE A 94 11.13 1.65 -4.60
C ILE A 94 11.36 0.23 -5.12
N GLY A 95 10.28 -0.52 -5.31
CA GLY A 95 10.32 -1.89 -5.83
C GLY A 95 10.96 -2.90 -4.87
N ALA A 96 10.99 -2.61 -3.57
CA ALA A 96 11.59 -3.45 -2.54
C ALA A 96 10.58 -4.34 -1.77
N GLY A 97 9.33 -4.44 -2.19
CA GLY A 97 8.31 -5.21 -1.47
C GLY A 97 7.82 -4.58 -0.15
N LEU A 98 8.33 -3.38 0.20
CA LEU A 98 8.07 -2.69 1.47
C LEU A 98 6.74 -1.90 1.50
N GLY A 99 5.92 -1.99 0.46
CA GLY A 99 4.61 -1.37 0.40
C GLY A 99 4.59 0.16 0.33
N GLY A 100 5.73 0.84 0.03
CA GLY A 100 5.84 2.30 0.10
C GLY A 100 4.82 3.05 -0.77
N GLY A 101 4.55 2.59 -1.99
CA GLY A 101 3.52 3.19 -2.86
C GLY A 101 2.12 3.05 -2.28
N SER A 102 1.78 1.89 -1.73
CA SER A 102 0.50 1.62 -1.08
C SER A 102 0.33 2.41 0.22
N SER A 103 1.41 2.58 0.99
CA SER A 103 1.43 3.44 2.19
C SER A 103 1.17 4.89 1.84
N ASN A 104 1.82 5.41 0.78
CA ASN A 104 1.58 6.77 0.32
C ASN A 104 0.13 6.96 -0.18
N ALA A 105 -0.42 6.00 -0.92
CA ALA A 105 -1.80 6.00 -1.39
C ALA A 105 -2.80 5.99 -0.21
N ALA A 106 -2.60 5.11 0.77
CA ALA A 106 -3.42 5.03 1.99
C ALA A 106 -3.39 6.34 2.78
N SER A 107 -2.20 6.89 3.00
CA SER A 107 -2.04 8.18 3.67
C SER A 107 -2.74 9.32 2.91
N THR A 108 -2.75 9.26 1.58
CA THR A 108 -3.50 10.22 0.75
C THR A 108 -5.00 10.10 0.99
N ILE A 109 -5.55 8.88 0.96
CA ILE A 109 -6.97 8.63 1.21
C ILE A 109 -7.39 9.17 2.58
N VAL A 110 -6.62 8.83 3.63
CA VAL A 110 -6.92 9.26 5.01
C VAL A 110 -6.79 10.78 5.18
N ALA A 111 -5.73 11.38 4.62
CA ALA A 111 -5.51 12.83 4.70
C ALA A 111 -6.62 13.62 3.99
N LEU A 112 -7.04 13.18 2.80
CA LEU A 112 -8.09 13.83 2.04
C LEU A 112 -9.48 13.67 2.69
N ASN A 113 -9.76 12.54 3.33
CA ASN A 113 -10.96 12.39 4.15
C ASN A 113 -11.08 13.50 5.20
N SER A 114 -9.96 13.82 5.86
CA SER A 114 -9.93 14.88 6.88
C SER A 114 -9.93 16.28 6.29
N LEU A 115 -9.11 16.55 5.25
CA LEU A 115 -8.97 17.86 4.63
C LEU A 115 -10.26 18.32 3.95
N TRP A 116 -10.91 17.43 3.23
CA TRP A 116 -12.16 17.69 2.52
C TRP A 116 -13.42 17.42 3.37
N LYS A 117 -13.23 17.05 4.65
CA LYS A 117 -14.32 16.82 5.64
C LYS A 117 -15.37 15.83 5.14
N LEU A 118 -14.92 14.74 4.53
CA LEU A 118 -15.83 13.75 3.94
C LEU A 118 -16.51 12.87 5.00
N ASN A 119 -15.95 12.82 6.21
CA ASN A 119 -16.47 12.05 7.36
C ASN A 119 -16.68 10.55 7.08
N LEU A 120 -15.84 9.97 6.22
CA LEU A 120 -15.89 8.55 5.90
C LEU A 120 -15.33 7.72 7.06
N SER A 121 -15.97 6.60 7.31
CA SER A 121 -15.50 5.59 8.24
C SER A 121 -14.27 4.85 7.71
N ILE A 122 -13.51 4.21 8.61
CA ILE A 122 -12.36 3.37 8.22
C ILE A 122 -12.78 2.27 7.24
N ALA A 123 -13.95 1.67 7.42
CA ALA A 123 -14.47 0.64 6.52
C ALA A 123 -14.70 1.16 5.09
N GLU A 124 -15.24 2.37 4.94
CA GLU A 124 -15.43 3.01 3.64
C GLU A 124 -14.08 3.36 2.99
N LEU A 125 -13.13 3.89 3.76
CA LEU A 125 -11.78 4.18 3.27
C LEU A 125 -11.06 2.90 2.80
N ILE A 126 -11.19 1.79 3.54
CA ILE A 126 -10.65 0.49 3.17
C ILE A 126 -11.26 0.01 1.84
N ASN A 127 -12.57 0.17 1.65
CA ASN A 127 -13.23 -0.21 0.40
C ASN A 127 -12.71 0.61 -0.80
N ILE A 128 -12.49 1.91 -0.63
CA ILE A 128 -11.85 2.75 -1.64
C ILE A 128 -10.41 2.27 -1.90
N GLY A 129 -9.67 1.96 -0.83
CA GLY A 129 -8.28 1.51 -0.90
C GLY A 129 -8.08 0.21 -1.68
N LYS A 130 -9.02 -0.75 -1.59
CA LYS A 130 -8.99 -2.01 -2.34
C LYS A 130 -8.91 -1.80 -3.86
N GLU A 131 -9.55 -0.75 -4.36
CA GLU A 131 -9.56 -0.44 -5.79
C GLU A 131 -8.27 0.26 -6.27
N ILE A 132 -7.43 0.73 -5.33
CA ILE A 132 -6.13 1.35 -5.62
C ILE A 132 -5.00 0.32 -5.61
N GLY A 133 -5.03 -0.61 -4.65
CA GLY A 133 -4.02 -1.65 -4.56
C GLY A 133 -4.22 -2.59 -3.37
N ALA A 134 -3.71 -3.82 -3.49
CA ALA A 134 -3.93 -4.91 -2.53
C ALA A 134 -3.43 -4.60 -1.10
N ASP A 135 -2.31 -3.88 -0.97
CA ASP A 135 -1.74 -3.53 0.34
C ASP A 135 -2.33 -2.22 0.92
N VAL A 136 -3.08 -1.42 0.15
CA VAL A 136 -3.64 -0.13 0.60
C VAL A 136 -4.57 -0.31 1.81
N PRO A 137 -5.47 -1.30 1.85
CA PRO A 137 -6.31 -1.59 3.01
C PRO A 137 -5.54 -1.75 4.31
N PHE A 138 -4.41 -2.46 4.29
CA PHE A 138 -3.57 -2.66 5.46
C PHE A 138 -3.04 -1.34 6.03
N PHE A 139 -2.55 -0.45 5.16
CA PHE A 139 -2.04 0.85 5.58
C PHE A 139 -3.14 1.81 6.06
N ILE A 140 -4.37 1.71 5.52
CA ILE A 140 -5.53 2.44 6.04
C ILE A 140 -5.94 1.90 7.41
N TYR A 141 -5.89 0.59 7.60
CA TYR A 141 -6.14 -0.06 8.87
C TYR A 141 -5.14 0.37 9.95
N GLY A 142 -3.86 0.57 9.59
CA GLY A 142 -2.85 1.22 10.41
C GLY A 142 -2.35 0.40 11.60
N LYS A 143 -2.55 -0.91 11.61
CA LYS A 143 -2.11 -1.82 12.66
C LYS A 143 -1.46 -3.07 12.09
N ASN A 144 -0.51 -3.65 12.85
CA ASN A 144 0.04 -4.96 12.53
C ASN A 144 -1.08 -6.01 12.47
N SER A 145 -1.08 -6.83 11.44
CA SER A 145 -2.23 -7.68 11.15
C SER A 145 -1.84 -9.01 10.52
N LEU A 146 -2.57 -10.05 10.90
CA LEU A 146 -2.73 -11.23 10.08
C LEU A 146 -3.69 -10.89 8.94
N ALA A 147 -3.31 -11.19 7.72
CA ALA A 147 -4.10 -10.92 6.53
C ALA A 147 -4.41 -12.22 5.78
N LYS A 148 -5.65 -12.35 5.31
CA LYS A 148 -6.14 -13.46 4.48
C LYS A 148 -6.85 -12.93 3.24
N GLY A 149 -7.24 -13.85 2.35
CA GLY A 149 -7.82 -13.51 1.05
C GLY A 149 -6.72 -13.07 0.10
N ILE A 150 -6.87 -11.93 -0.56
CA ILE A 150 -5.81 -11.29 -1.35
C ILE A 150 -4.97 -10.31 -0.49
N GLY A 151 -5.15 -10.30 0.84
CA GLY A 151 -4.51 -9.40 1.81
C GLY A 151 -5.47 -8.41 2.49
N GLU A 152 -6.77 -8.48 2.17
CA GLU A 152 -7.79 -7.51 2.61
C GLU A 152 -8.54 -7.89 3.89
N LYS A 153 -8.47 -9.16 4.31
CA LYS A 153 -9.13 -9.63 5.54
C LYS A 153 -8.15 -9.53 6.70
N LEU A 154 -8.21 -8.41 7.42
CA LEU A 154 -7.24 -8.04 8.45
C LEU A 154 -7.75 -8.41 9.85
N LYS A 155 -6.86 -8.95 10.68
CA LYS A 155 -7.07 -9.22 12.10
C LYS A 155 -5.84 -8.76 12.86
N ASP A 156 -6.02 -7.98 13.93
CA ASP A 156 -4.93 -7.48 14.78
C ASP A 156 -4.00 -8.61 15.22
N THR A 157 -2.70 -8.32 15.24
CA THR A 157 -1.67 -9.20 15.79
C THR A 157 -0.61 -8.37 16.51
N ASP A 158 0.13 -9.02 17.41
CA ASP A 158 1.24 -8.39 18.11
C ASP A 158 2.40 -8.10 17.15
N SER A 159 3.21 -7.13 17.51
CA SER A 159 4.44 -6.79 16.79
C SER A 159 5.63 -7.55 17.33
N ILE A 160 6.55 -7.92 16.46
CA ILE A 160 7.91 -8.27 16.86
C ILE A 160 8.62 -6.97 17.25
N LYS A 161 9.23 -6.94 18.45
CA LYS A 161 9.91 -5.76 19.01
C LYS A 161 11.43 -5.77 18.77
N ASP A 162 11.89 -6.55 17.80
CA ASP A 162 13.30 -6.70 17.48
C ASP A 162 13.77 -5.66 16.46
N ASN A 163 15.08 -5.42 16.43
CA ASN A 163 15.71 -4.64 15.38
C ASN A 163 15.72 -5.46 14.08
N ILE A 164 15.29 -4.84 12.97
CA ILE A 164 15.16 -5.47 11.67
C ILE A 164 16.20 -4.84 10.73
N LEU A 165 17.08 -5.67 10.17
CA LEU A 165 18.01 -5.27 9.12
C LEU A 165 17.36 -5.54 7.76
N LEU A 166 17.19 -4.49 6.96
CA LEU A 166 16.72 -4.59 5.59
C LEU A 166 17.88 -4.56 4.60
N ILE A 167 17.99 -5.59 3.77
CA ILE A 167 18.98 -5.67 2.69
C ILE A 167 18.24 -5.68 1.36
N LYS A 168 18.46 -4.64 0.54
CA LYS A 168 17.89 -4.55 -0.81
C LYS A 168 19.01 -4.66 -1.86
N PRO A 169 19.16 -5.81 -2.54
CA PRO A 169 20.06 -5.92 -3.68
C PRO A 169 19.54 -5.13 -4.88
N ASN A 170 20.43 -4.81 -5.84
CA ASN A 170 20.07 -4.11 -7.08
C ASN A 170 19.40 -5.04 -8.12
N ILE A 171 18.52 -5.91 -7.66
CA ILE A 171 17.76 -6.82 -8.50
C ILE A 171 16.29 -6.41 -8.38
N HIS A 172 15.59 -6.33 -9.53
CA HIS A 172 14.15 -6.09 -9.56
C HIS A 172 13.41 -7.37 -9.90
N ASN A 173 12.58 -7.84 -8.96
CA ASN A 173 11.69 -8.96 -9.16
C ASN A 173 10.25 -8.45 -9.35
N SER A 174 9.64 -8.80 -10.46
CA SER A 174 8.22 -8.52 -10.69
C SER A 174 7.37 -9.50 -9.86
N THR A 175 6.50 -8.97 -9.01
CA THR A 175 5.56 -9.77 -8.22
C THR A 175 4.72 -10.69 -9.10
N LYS A 176 4.24 -10.19 -10.25
CA LYS A 176 3.47 -10.98 -11.20
C LYS A 176 4.28 -12.18 -11.70
N LYS A 177 5.52 -11.93 -12.16
CA LYS A 177 6.39 -13.00 -12.67
C LYS A 177 6.63 -14.09 -11.62
N MET A 178 6.82 -13.70 -10.36
CA MET A 178 7.01 -14.66 -9.27
C MET A 178 5.77 -15.53 -9.01
N PHE A 179 4.55 -14.97 -9.12
CA PHE A 179 3.33 -15.76 -9.02
C PHE A 179 3.14 -16.69 -10.23
N ASP A 180 3.44 -16.22 -11.45
CA ASP A 180 3.37 -17.03 -12.66
C ASP A 180 4.37 -18.21 -12.58
N GLU A 181 5.60 -17.97 -12.11
CA GLU A 181 6.60 -19.02 -11.89
C GLU A 181 6.17 -20.01 -10.79
N LEU A 182 5.55 -19.54 -9.72
CA LEU A 182 5.02 -20.38 -8.66
C LEU A 182 3.90 -21.31 -9.17
N ASP A 183 3.02 -20.80 -10.01
CA ASP A 183 1.95 -21.59 -10.62
C ASP A 183 2.54 -22.72 -11.48
N LEU A 184 3.50 -22.41 -12.37
CA LEU A 184 4.19 -23.39 -13.20
C LEU A 184 4.93 -24.45 -12.36
N TYR A 185 5.54 -24.06 -11.25
CA TYR A 185 6.21 -24.98 -10.35
C TYR A 185 5.21 -25.94 -9.68
N ARG A 186 4.04 -25.44 -9.28
CA ARG A 186 2.98 -26.25 -8.67
C ARG A 186 2.29 -27.22 -9.62
N GLU A 187 2.21 -26.88 -10.90
CA GLU A 187 1.68 -27.77 -11.94
C GLU A 187 2.60 -28.98 -12.20
N ASN A 188 3.91 -28.78 -12.05
CA ASN A 188 4.92 -29.81 -12.29
C ASN A 188 5.23 -30.70 -11.06
N ASP A 189 5.12 -30.14 -9.87
CA ASP A 189 5.43 -30.82 -8.62
C ASP A 189 4.21 -30.80 -7.68
N ASN A 190 3.61 -31.88 -7.34
CA ASN A 190 2.43 -32.03 -6.46
C ASN A 190 2.52 -31.35 -5.07
N PHE A 191 3.25 -30.25 -4.92
CA PHE A 191 3.37 -29.46 -3.70
C PHE A 191 2.16 -28.56 -3.49
N LYS A 192 1.36 -28.86 -2.47
CA LYS A 192 0.12 -28.13 -2.15
C LYS A 192 0.33 -26.80 -1.43
N THR A 193 1.51 -26.52 -0.86
CA THR A 193 1.75 -25.27 -0.11
C THR A 193 3.21 -24.89 -0.14
N LEU A 194 3.52 -23.70 -0.67
CA LEU A 194 4.84 -23.10 -0.55
C LEU A 194 4.78 -21.97 0.49
N SER A 195 5.64 -22.03 1.48
CA SER A 195 5.89 -20.93 2.40
C SER A 195 7.08 -20.14 1.86
N LEU A 196 6.84 -18.96 1.32
CA LEU A 196 7.89 -18.02 0.95
C LEU A 196 8.08 -17.07 2.13
N ILE A 197 9.22 -17.13 2.78
CA ILE A 197 9.66 -16.10 3.70
C ILE A 197 10.37 -15.07 2.82
N HIS A 198 9.76 -13.91 2.67
CA HIS A 198 10.42 -12.76 2.06
C HIS A 198 10.72 -11.76 3.15
N ILE A 199 11.96 -11.49 3.22
CA ILE A 199 12.52 -10.40 3.96
C ILE A 199 12.81 -9.28 2.98
#